data_1b41ec935cf91ba9c177c0c197b6582b
#
_entry.id   1b41ec935cf91ba9c177c0c197b6582b
#
_cell.length_a   1.000
_cell.length_b   1.000
_cell.length_c   1.000
_cell.angle_alpha   90.00
_cell.angle_beta   90.00
_cell.angle_gamma   90.00
#
_symmetry.space_group_name_H-M   'P 1'
#
loop_
_entity.id
_entity.type
_entity.pdbx_description
1 polymer ?
#
loop_
_entity_poly.entity_id
_entity_poly.type
_entity_poly.pdbx_seq_one_letter_code
_entity_poly.pdbx_strand_id
1 'polypeptide(L)'
;GKPWLNPYSDAAVQYLGDLVEELQGMGFEQVVLTNVQFPRFSRKQDYGETGGLSRADRLRADIDALQTRFDGSVTVWFSYSLDQCENTSDVLDAAALTLGVRELLVTAAGDADAEALSALEAAAREAGVRSLALQSAEGTRTVYVSG
;
A
#
# COMPACT_ATOMS: atom_id res chain seq x y z
N GLY A 1 -1.03 -16.48 -15.48
CA GLY A 1 -0.75 -15.66 -14.32
C GLY A 1 -2.00 -15.00 -13.79
N LYS A 2 -1.92 -14.43 -12.64
CA LYS A 2 -3.05 -13.69 -12.07
C LYS A 2 -3.28 -12.40 -12.87
N PRO A 3 -4.53 -12.06 -13.17
CA PRO A 3 -4.81 -10.77 -13.77
C PRO A 3 -4.41 -9.67 -12.79
N TRP A 4 -3.79 -8.63 -13.31
CA TRP A 4 -3.47 -7.47 -12.50
C TRP A 4 -4.54 -6.40 -12.71
N LEU A 5 -4.73 -5.55 -11.71
CA LEU A 5 -5.66 -4.43 -11.79
C LEU A 5 -4.90 -3.20 -12.29
N ASN A 6 -5.48 -2.51 -13.26
CA ASN A 6 -4.88 -1.29 -13.78
C ASN A 6 -5.16 -0.13 -12.81
N PRO A 7 -4.14 0.42 -12.13
CA PRO A 7 -4.36 1.54 -11.18
C PRO A 7 -4.95 2.80 -11.81
N TYR A 8 -4.86 2.97 -13.12
CA TYR A 8 -5.52 4.08 -13.82
C TYR A 8 -7.01 3.84 -14.03
N SER A 9 -7.50 2.64 -13.79
CA SER A 9 -8.90 2.30 -14.01
C SER A 9 -9.73 2.58 -12.76
N ASP A 10 -10.71 3.47 -12.86
CA ASP A 10 -11.64 3.72 -11.76
C ASP A 10 -12.44 2.46 -11.43
N ALA A 11 -12.77 1.65 -12.44
CA ALA A 11 -13.46 0.39 -12.23
C ALA A 11 -12.63 -0.60 -11.41
N ALA A 12 -11.30 -0.63 -11.60
CA ALA A 12 -10.43 -1.49 -10.82
C ALA A 12 -10.38 -1.05 -9.36
N VAL A 13 -10.29 0.25 -9.11
CA VAL A 13 -10.30 0.80 -7.75
C VAL A 13 -11.65 0.54 -7.08
N GLN A 14 -12.73 0.73 -7.82
CA GLN A 14 -14.07 0.43 -7.31
C GLN A 14 -14.22 -1.05 -6.94
N TYR A 15 -13.66 -1.95 -7.76
CA TYR A 15 -13.66 -3.38 -7.50
C TYR A 15 -12.94 -3.72 -6.19
N LEU A 16 -11.75 -3.12 -5.96
CA LEU A 16 -11.03 -3.32 -4.71
C LEU A 16 -11.84 -2.82 -3.52
N GLY A 17 -12.47 -1.66 -3.64
CA GLY A 17 -13.33 -1.12 -2.59
C GLY A 17 -14.51 -2.04 -2.30
N ASP A 18 -15.14 -2.60 -3.35
CA ASP A 18 -16.26 -3.52 -3.18
C ASP A 18 -15.82 -4.81 -2.48
N LEU A 19 -14.61 -5.31 -2.75
CA LEU A 19 -14.06 -6.46 -2.05
C LEU A 19 -13.87 -6.17 -0.56
N VAL A 20 -13.33 -4.99 -0.23
CA VAL A 20 -13.14 -4.60 1.18
C VAL A 20 -14.50 -4.50 1.87
N GLU A 21 -15.50 -3.92 1.22
CA GLU A 21 -16.84 -3.80 1.76
C GLU A 21 -17.47 -5.16 2.01
N GLU A 22 -17.26 -6.11 1.09
CA GLU A 22 -17.74 -7.49 1.26
C GLU A 22 -17.08 -8.14 2.47
N LEU A 23 -15.77 -7.99 2.64
CA LEU A 23 -15.06 -8.51 3.79
C LEU A 23 -15.54 -7.87 5.09
N GLN A 24 -15.82 -6.58 5.08
CA GLN A 24 -16.40 -5.88 6.22
C GLN A 24 -17.76 -6.50 6.60
N GLY A 25 -18.59 -6.78 5.60
CA GLY A 25 -19.90 -7.43 5.81
C GLY A 25 -19.78 -8.83 6.40
N MET A 26 -18.64 -9.49 6.21
CA MET A 26 -18.35 -10.80 6.80
C MET A 26 -17.77 -10.72 8.21
N GLY A 27 -17.59 -9.51 8.74
CA GLY A 27 -17.11 -9.31 10.11
C GLY A 27 -15.63 -8.97 10.23
N PHE A 28 -14.90 -8.80 9.14
CA PHE A 28 -13.50 -8.40 9.21
C PHE A 28 -13.39 -6.93 9.57
N GLU A 29 -12.54 -6.62 10.54
CA GLU A 29 -12.29 -5.25 10.99
C GLU A 29 -11.05 -4.65 10.37
N GLN A 30 -10.16 -5.51 9.85
CA GLN A 30 -8.92 -5.09 9.20
C GLN A 30 -8.72 -5.89 7.93
N VAL A 31 -8.29 -5.22 6.88
CA VAL A 31 -8.02 -5.83 5.58
C VAL A 31 -6.65 -5.38 5.11
N VAL A 32 -5.86 -6.30 4.56
CA VAL A 32 -4.55 -5.97 3.98
C VAL A 32 -4.67 -6.06 2.47
N LEU A 33 -4.36 -4.97 1.78
CA LEU A 33 -4.31 -4.94 0.33
C LEU A 33 -2.85 -5.07 -0.11
N THR A 34 -2.59 -6.11 -0.89
CA THR A 34 -1.29 -6.33 -1.52
C THR A 34 -1.41 -5.99 -3.00
N ASN A 35 -0.29 -5.77 -3.67
CA ASN A 35 -0.27 -5.53 -5.12
C ASN A 35 -1.02 -4.28 -5.59
N VAL A 36 -1.16 -3.27 -4.72
CA VAL A 36 -1.64 -1.96 -5.15
C VAL A 36 -0.45 -1.24 -5.78
N GLN A 37 -0.14 -1.64 -7.00
CA GLN A 37 1.05 -1.25 -7.74
C GLN A 37 0.86 -1.57 -9.21
N PHE A 38 1.75 -1.05 -10.05
CA PHE A 38 1.76 -1.41 -11.46
C PHE A 38 2.51 -2.74 -11.65
N PRO A 39 2.23 -3.47 -12.73
CA PRO A 39 2.97 -4.70 -13.00
C PRO A 39 4.42 -4.38 -13.38
N ARG A 40 5.30 -5.37 -13.26
CA ARG A 40 6.69 -5.22 -13.70
C ARG A 40 6.73 -4.84 -15.17
N PHE A 41 7.72 -4.02 -15.54
CA PHE A 41 7.87 -3.51 -16.90
C PHE A 41 6.67 -2.67 -17.36
N SER A 42 5.97 -2.07 -16.41
CA SER A 42 4.77 -1.30 -16.67
C SER A 42 4.99 -0.09 -17.58
N ARG A 43 6.21 0.41 -17.66
CA ARG A 43 6.53 1.55 -18.54
C ARG A 43 6.30 1.24 -20.02
N LYS A 44 6.26 -0.04 -20.38
CA LYS A 44 6.01 -0.49 -21.75
C LYS A 44 4.54 -0.81 -21.98
N GLN A 45 3.70 -0.70 -20.97
CA GLN A 45 2.29 -1.00 -21.08
C GLN A 45 1.50 0.23 -21.50
N ASP A 46 0.46 -0.01 -22.27
CA ASP A 46 -0.53 1.03 -22.57
C ASP A 46 -1.63 0.93 -21.52
N TYR A 47 -1.79 1.98 -20.74
CA TYR A 47 -2.82 2.05 -19.70
C TYR A 47 -4.09 2.73 -20.18
N GLY A 48 -4.15 3.07 -21.47
CA GLY A 48 -5.28 3.82 -21.99
C GLY A 48 -5.26 5.26 -21.51
N GLU A 49 -6.41 5.78 -21.19
CA GLU A 49 -6.51 7.16 -20.73
C GLU A 49 -6.07 7.28 -19.28
N THR A 50 -5.05 8.08 -19.03
CA THR A 50 -4.47 8.25 -17.68
C THR A 50 -4.94 9.53 -16.99
N GLY A 51 -5.70 10.39 -17.67
CA GLY A 51 -6.13 11.68 -17.12
C GLY A 51 -4.98 12.66 -16.89
N GLY A 52 -3.82 12.43 -17.52
CA GLY A 52 -2.65 13.28 -17.36
C GLY A 52 -1.86 13.03 -16.08
N LEU A 53 -2.23 12.02 -15.29
CA LEU A 53 -1.54 11.71 -14.04
C LEU A 53 -0.33 10.81 -14.28
N SER A 54 0.75 11.06 -13.55
CA SER A 54 1.88 10.13 -13.51
C SER A 54 1.45 8.85 -12.77
N ARG A 55 2.23 7.79 -12.91
CA ARG A 55 1.93 6.52 -12.24
C ARG A 55 1.91 6.70 -10.71
N ALA A 56 2.89 7.40 -10.16
CA ALA A 56 2.94 7.67 -8.73
C ALA A 56 1.74 8.49 -8.25
N ASP A 57 1.36 9.53 -9.00
CA ASP A 57 0.23 10.37 -8.63
C ASP A 57 -1.08 9.60 -8.70
N ARG A 58 -1.23 8.71 -9.69
CA ARG A 58 -2.42 7.86 -9.77
C ARG A 58 -2.50 6.90 -8.59
N LEU A 59 -1.38 6.29 -8.21
CA LEU A 59 -1.36 5.42 -7.02
C LEU A 59 -1.72 6.19 -5.76
N ARG A 60 -1.22 7.42 -5.59
CA ARG A 60 -1.59 8.26 -4.45
C ARG A 60 -3.09 8.52 -4.42
N ALA A 61 -3.68 8.81 -5.58
CA ALA A 61 -5.12 9.05 -5.68
C ALA A 61 -5.92 7.79 -5.35
N ASP A 62 -5.50 6.63 -5.85
CA ASP A 62 -6.18 5.36 -5.61
C ASP A 62 -6.12 4.98 -4.12
N ILE A 63 -4.94 5.12 -3.51
CA ILE A 63 -4.75 4.83 -2.09
C ILE A 63 -5.62 5.76 -1.24
N ASP A 64 -5.61 7.06 -1.55
CA ASP A 64 -6.41 8.04 -0.83
C ASP A 64 -7.91 7.75 -0.94
N ALA A 65 -8.37 7.38 -2.12
CA ALA A 65 -9.78 7.05 -2.34
C ALA A 65 -10.22 5.85 -1.49
N LEU A 66 -9.38 4.80 -1.43
CA LEU A 66 -9.68 3.62 -0.63
C LEU A 66 -9.65 3.93 0.87
N GLN A 67 -8.67 4.69 1.32
CA GLN A 67 -8.56 5.09 2.72
C GLN A 67 -9.75 5.95 3.16
N THR A 68 -10.14 6.89 2.32
CA THR A 68 -11.26 7.79 2.61
C THR A 68 -12.58 7.03 2.67
N ARG A 69 -12.78 6.08 1.75
CA ARG A 69 -14.02 5.28 1.70
C ARG A 69 -14.27 4.51 2.99
N PHE A 70 -13.20 4.01 3.62
CA PHE A 70 -13.33 3.15 4.80
C PHE A 70 -12.90 3.82 6.11
N ASP A 71 -12.63 5.13 6.07
CA ASP A 71 -12.23 5.86 7.27
C ASP A 71 -13.31 5.74 8.35
N GLY A 72 -12.90 5.32 9.55
CA GLY A 72 -13.80 5.14 10.68
C GLY A 72 -14.61 3.85 10.67
N SER A 73 -14.43 2.99 9.66
CA SER A 73 -15.16 1.71 9.58
C SER A 73 -14.18 0.53 9.63
N VAL A 74 -13.61 0.13 8.50
CA VAL A 74 -12.62 -0.95 8.48
C VAL A 74 -11.23 -0.36 8.28
N THR A 75 -10.22 -0.93 8.95
CA THR A 75 -8.83 -0.49 8.78
C THR A 75 -8.25 -1.16 7.53
N VAL A 76 -7.85 -0.35 6.58
CA VAL A 76 -7.25 -0.84 5.33
C VAL A 76 -5.74 -0.64 5.41
N TRP A 77 -5.01 -1.74 5.38
CA TRP A 77 -3.56 -1.76 5.38
C TRP A 77 -3.07 -1.95 3.95
N PHE A 78 -2.02 -1.22 3.59
CA PHE A 78 -1.34 -1.42 2.30
C PHE A 78 0.00 -2.08 2.57
N SER A 79 0.30 -3.16 1.84
CA SER A 79 1.51 -3.94 2.06
C SER A 79 2.54 -3.71 0.97
N TYR A 80 3.75 -3.33 1.38
CA TYR A 80 4.90 -3.14 0.47
C TYR A 80 6.15 -3.70 1.13
N SER A 81 7.13 -4.08 0.32
CA SER A 81 8.40 -4.56 0.86
C SER A 81 9.22 -3.43 1.47
N LEU A 82 10.17 -3.78 2.33
CA LEU A 82 11.06 -2.80 2.94
C LEU A 82 11.80 -1.99 1.87
N ASP A 83 12.29 -2.66 0.83
CA ASP A 83 12.97 -1.97 -0.27
C ASP A 83 12.05 -0.99 -0.99
N GLN A 84 10.79 -1.38 -1.25
CA GLN A 84 9.81 -0.52 -1.88
C GLN A 84 9.48 0.70 -1.02
N CYS A 85 9.52 0.57 0.29
CA CYS A 85 9.24 1.68 1.20
C CYS A 85 10.31 2.77 1.11
N GLU A 86 11.56 2.38 0.98
CA GLU A 86 12.69 3.29 1.05
C GLU A 86 13.21 3.77 -0.30
N ASN A 87 12.99 2.99 -1.36
CA ASN A 87 13.57 3.26 -2.68
C ASN A 87 12.48 3.33 -3.74
N THR A 88 12.74 4.14 -4.77
CA THR A 88 11.89 4.19 -5.95
C THR A 88 11.94 2.85 -6.67
N SER A 89 10.78 2.30 -7.00
CA SER A 89 10.68 1.04 -7.72
C SER A 89 9.92 1.23 -9.04
N ASP A 90 10.11 0.31 -9.98
CA ASP A 90 9.42 0.35 -11.26
C ASP A 90 7.91 0.21 -11.10
N VAL A 91 7.46 -0.63 -10.17
CA VAL A 91 6.03 -0.92 -10.00
C VAL A 91 5.27 0.21 -9.30
N LEU A 92 5.97 1.11 -8.61
CA LEU A 92 5.34 2.25 -7.94
C LEU A 92 5.73 3.59 -8.56
N ASP A 93 6.82 3.62 -9.29
CA ASP A 93 7.43 4.85 -9.83
C ASP A 93 7.73 5.89 -8.74
N ALA A 94 7.85 5.41 -7.49
CA ALA A 94 8.14 6.21 -6.30
C ALA A 94 8.50 5.26 -5.16
N ALA A 95 8.95 5.79 -4.04
CA ALA A 95 9.08 5.02 -2.80
C ALA A 95 7.69 4.94 -2.14
N ALA A 96 7.35 3.78 -1.59
CA ALA A 96 6.01 3.57 -1.01
C ALA A 96 5.70 4.56 0.11
N LEU A 97 6.69 5.00 0.89
CA LEU A 97 6.48 5.98 1.95
C LEU A 97 5.99 7.33 1.43
N THR A 98 6.13 7.60 0.13
CA THR A 98 5.67 8.86 -0.47
C THR A 98 4.26 8.80 -1.03
N LEU A 99 3.58 7.64 -0.90
CA LEU A 99 2.28 7.42 -1.52
C LEU A 99 1.07 7.80 -0.63
N GLY A 100 1.31 8.31 0.57
CA GLY A 100 0.21 8.74 1.44
C GLY A 100 -0.49 7.62 2.19
N VAL A 101 0.17 6.48 2.34
CA VAL A 101 -0.38 5.33 3.07
C VAL A 101 -0.48 5.67 4.55
N ARG A 102 -1.64 5.42 5.16
CA ARG A 102 -1.87 5.67 6.58
C ARG A 102 -1.56 4.46 7.44
N GLU A 103 -1.96 3.27 7.01
CA GLU A 103 -1.70 2.01 7.69
C GLU A 103 -0.82 1.15 6.79
N LEU A 104 0.45 1.01 7.15
CA LEU A 104 1.47 0.36 6.32
C LEU A 104 1.93 -0.97 6.94
N LEU A 105 1.84 -2.04 6.17
CA LEU A 105 2.42 -3.33 6.51
C LEU A 105 3.66 -3.54 5.66
N VAL A 106 4.82 -3.53 6.28
CA VAL A 106 6.09 -3.73 5.59
C VAL A 106 6.48 -5.20 5.64
N THR A 107 6.83 -5.76 4.48
CA THR A 107 7.33 -7.13 4.42
C THR A 107 8.85 -7.13 4.28
N ALA A 108 9.50 -8.03 5.00
CA ALA A 108 10.95 -8.20 4.94
C ALA A 108 11.27 -9.67 4.64
N ALA A 109 12.24 -9.89 3.76
CA ALA A 109 12.62 -11.25 3.34
C ALA A 109 13.37 -12.05 4.42
N GLY A 110 13.84 -11.38 5.46
CA GLY A 110 14.51 -11.99 6.59
C GLY A 110 14.25 -11.12 7.81
N ASP A 111 15.06 -11.32 8.84
CA ASP A 111 14.94 -10.48 10.02
C ASP A 111 15.58 -9.12 9.73
N ALA A 112 14.80 -8.05 9.87
CA ALA A 112 15.36 -6.72 9.81
C ALA A 112 16.09 -6.44 11.13
N ASP A 113 17.28 -5.88 11.07
CA ASP A 113 18.01 -5.54 12.28
C ASP A 113 17.39 -4.32 12.98
N ALA A 114 17.77 -4.10 14.24
CA ALA A 114 17.20 -3.02 15.05
C ALA A 114 17.45 -1.65 14.45
N GLU A 115 18.60 -1.45 13.81
CA GLU A 115 18.93 -0.17 13.18
C GLU A 115 18.03 0.11 11.97
N ALA A 116 17.82 -0.90 11.12
CA ALA A 116 16.93 -0.78 9.97
C ALA A 116 15.49 -0.50 10.42
N LEU A 117 15.03 -1.17 11.46
CA LEU A 117 13.69 -0.95 12.01
C LEU A 117 13.53 0.45 12.58
N SER A 118 14.54 0.98 13.29
CA SER A 118 14.50 2.33 13.83
C SER A 118 14.44 3.37 12.72
N ALA A 119 15.23 3.17 11.66
CA ALA A 119 15.23 4.06 10.51
C ALA A 119 13.88 4.03 9.79
N LEU A 120 13.31 2.85 9.61
CA LEU A 120 11.99 2.69 9.00
C LEU A 120 10.90 3.39 9.82
N GLU A 121 10.90 3.18 11.14
CA GLU A 121 9.93 3.81 12.03
C GLU A 121 9.99 5.33 11.94
N ALA A 122 11.19 5.90 12.00
CA ALA A 122 11.38 7.35 11.91
C ALA A 122 10.89 7.89 10.56
N ALA A 123 11.24 7.22 9.46
CA ALA A 123 10.82 7.63 8.13
C ALA A 123 9.30 7.51 7.96
N ALA A 124 8.69 6.46 8.49
CA ALA A 124 7.25 6.27 8.42
C ALA A 124 6.49 7.35 9.20
N ARG A 125 6.94 7.67 10.40
CA ARG A 125 6.32 8.74 11.20
C ARG A 125 6.42 10.09 10.50
N GLU A 126 7.57 10.38 9.90
CA GLU A 126 7.78 11.61 9.16
C GLU A 126 6.88 11.66 7.91
N ALA A 127 6.64 10.53 7.26
CA ALA A 127 5.78 10.44 6.08
C ALA A 127 4.29 10.50 6.40
N GLY A 128 3.89 10.46 7.66
CA GLY A 128 2.49 10.53 8.06
C GLY A 128 1.80 9.17 8.19
N VAL A 129 2.57 8.09 8.23
CA VAL A 129 2.01 6.74 8.47
C VAL A 129 1.52 6.67 9.92
N ARG A 130 0.21 6.40 10.10
CA ARG A 130 -0.40 6.37 11.43
C ARG A 130 -0.14 5.07 12.17
N SER A 131 -0.09 3.97 11.44
CA SER A 131 0.14 2.65 12.02
C SER A 131 1.12 1.89 11.15
N LEU A 132 2.10 1.28 11.77
CA LEU A 132 3.15 0.52 11.09
C LEU A 132 3.25 -0.88 11.67
N ALA A 133 3.22 -1.89 10.82
CA ALA A 133 3.44 -3.27 11.20
C ALA A 133 4.51 -3.87 10.30
N LEU A 134 5.19 -4.88 10.81
CA LEU A 134 6.25 -5.58 10.08
C LEU A 134 5.91 -7.05 9.98
N GLN A 135 5.97 -7.60 8.77
CA GLN A 135 5.84 -9.03 8.53
C GLN A 135 7.21 -9.57 8.10
N SER A 136 7.73 -10.53 8.85
CA SER A 136 9.02 -11.17 8.57
C SER A 136 8.87 -12.69 8.64
N ALA A 137 9.98 -13.41 8.52
CA ALA A 137 9.98 -14.87 8.67
C ALA A 137 9.45 -15.32 10.04
N GLU A 138 9.54 -14.47 11.07
CA GLU A 138 9.07 -14.78 12.42
C GLU A 138 7.59 -14.47 12.65
N GLY A 139 6.92 -13.89 11.67
CA GLY A 139 5.51 -13.52 11.76
C GLY A 139 5.28 -12.03 11.63
N THR A 140 4.10 -11.58 12.03
CA THR A 140 3.70 -10.18 11.93
C THR A 140 3.67 -9.54 13.30
N ARG A 141 4.24 -8.35 13.43
CA ARG A 141 4.17 -7.58 14.66
C ARG A 141 3.87 -6.13 14.38
N THR A 142 3.17 -5.48 15.30
CA THR A 142 2.91 -4.05 15.22
C THR A 142 4.14 -3.30 15.70
N VAL A 143 4.61 -2.34 14.92
CA VAL A 143 5.73 -1.47 15.30
C VAL A 143 5.21 -0.29 16.10
N TYR A 144 4.18 0.40 15.57
CA TYR A 144 3.46 1.41 16.35
C TYR A 144 2.05 1.61 15.80
N VAL A 145 1.18 2.15 16.64
CA VAL A 145 -0.16 2.58 16.25
C VAL A 145 -0.35 3.99 16.83
N SER A 146 -0.69 4.93 15.95
CA SER A 146 -1.05 6.27 16.37
C SER A 146 -2.54 6.33 16.66
N GLY A 147 -2.89 6.60 17.86
CA GLY A 147 -4.27 6.66 18.29
C GLY A 147 -4.98 7.92 17.91
#